data_12e0c0193dad10fe5803eeca0081bf84
#
_entry.id   12e0c0193dad10fe5803eeca0081bf84
#
_cell.length_a   1.000
_cell.length_b   1.000
_cell.length_c   1.000
_cell.angle_alpha   90.00
_cell.angle_beta   90.00
_cell.angle_gamma   90.00
#
_symmetry.space_group_name_H-M   'P 1'
#
loop_
_entity.id
_entity.type
_entity.pdbx_description
1 polymer ?
#
loop_
_entity_poly.entity_id
_entity_poly.type
_entity_poly.pdbx_seq_one_letter_code
_entity_poly.pdbx_strand_id
1 'polypeptide(L)'
;MSHAHSLAPGQKVFGINISNRLRRNYVFPAAGFIPFPDTHGYAEYQDNTPPLPEKLDHNSGKSFSGDNGWSIEYASFGVRYAAIPLFLLPLPPSRIEVIIPDQIDWPAELWSKLDARDSVHVDSSRIVKLGIARHLCRALEHWSSRAENFEKHYRSLPFGSTIRVSRLKANVQDIEFVTIPNDWLPEYMLSAETLRKMWGFEREKMPPEIDYTQLRFEKHLSSEVILISLPPDSGEKRMVFKSQKRTPATLYHELKNLLSLSPARTIIRAPQYLVTLACPAPSENRVCGFLLEYYELGSLQDILPKWRLNGTLKLHQQVNWAKEVTSALIHLNSAPGQFYSDLRMDQILLSHNNDGPETVVLIDFEQNRNVYNWAPPEIYYLEWVAELGSPEFARTDELSKETMDKYSGILTRYLFSRDYPLPLRAAGAIYDNPPHGWYFPWLASTPQERESGTVYELGKVLWCLFEGVGDADIILGRSNVYEAEQRFPEFRRTPEPLRDLIRNCTAGAREWIDGPIKIYRREGKIFPLGKTGLNGEPEGTLEETKETIKTFWQNEMSKAEAFILARERYDKGEATEDDLNLLHYLRRPTLNEVFQSLKKFEESML
;
A
#
# COMPACT_ATOMS: atom_id res chain seq x y z
N MET A 1 13.19 6.30 22.93
CA MET A 1 12.18 6.65 23.95
C MET A 1 10.99 7.20 23.18
N SER A 2 9.92 6.42 23.06
CA SER A 2 8.69 6.86 22.41
C SER A 2 7.94 7.75 23.38
N HIS A 3 7.74 9.02 23.05
CA HIS A 3 6.78 9.83 23.75
C HIS A 3 5.39 9.19 23.56
N ALA A 4 4.89 8.58 24.61
CA ALA A 4 3.51 8.15 24.69
C ALA A 4 2.63 9.41 24.67
N HIS A 5 2.11 9.76 23.48
CA HIS A 5 1.04 10.76 23.43
C HIS A 5 -0.16 10.17 24.15
N SER A 6 -0.73 10.92 25.10
CA SER A 6 -1.93 10.51 25.83
C SER A 6 -3.03 10.17 24.82
N LEU A 7 -3.44 8.91 24.81
CA LEU A 7 -4.52 8.45 23.96
C LEU A 7 -5.83 9.15 24.38
N ALA A 8 -6.64 9.54 23.41
CA ALA A 8 -7.98 10.03 23.71
C ALA A 8 -8.78 8.95 24.45
N PRO A 9 -9.72 9.32 25.37
CA PRO A 9 -10.43 8.34 26.20
C PRO A 9 -11.10 7.20 25.45
N GLY A 10 -11.63 7.46 24.24
CA GLY A 10 -12.19 6.43 23.37
C GLY A 10 -11.15 5.46 22.79
N GLN A 11 -9.88 5.84 22.75
CA GLN A 11 -8.78 5.01 22.29
C GLN A 11 -8.37 3.98 23.34
N LYS A 12 -8.50 4.33 24.62
CA LYS A 12 -8.18 3.44 25.74
C LYS A 12 -9.19 2.31 25.90
N VAL A 13 -10.45 2.53 25.53
CA VAL A 13 -11.53 1.55 25.68
C VAL A 13 -11.29 0.30 24.83
N PHE A 14 -10.65 0.45 23.67
CA PHE A 14 -10.41 -0.65 22.72
C PHE A 14 -8.93 -0.99 22.55
N GLY A 15 -8.03 -0.39 23.33
CA GLY A 15 -6.58 -0.62 23.23
C GLY A 15 -5.97 -0.28 21.85
N ILE A 16 -6.75 0.30 20.98
CA ILE A 16 -6.33 0.64 19.63
C ILE A 16 -5.53 1.93 19.67
N ASN A 17 -4.24 1.85 19.39
CA ASN A 17 -3.41 3.05 19.24
C ASN A 17 -3.77 3.74 17.93
N ILE A 18 -4.84 4.54 17.98
CA ILE A 18 -5.38 5.28 16.85
C ILE A 18 -4.32 6.21 16.25
N SER A 19 -3.42 6.80 17.06
CA SER A 19 -2.37 7.68 16.53
C SER A 19 -1.34 6.92 15.70
N ASN A 20 -0.93 5.72 16.09
CA ASN A 20 -0.03 4.89 15.27
C ASN A 20 -0.71 4.40 14.00
N ARG A 21 -2.01 4.23 14.03
CA ARG A 21 -2.79 3.81 12.90
C ARG A 21 -3.17 4.97 11.99
N LEU A 22 -3.41 6.18 12.52
CA LEU A 22 -3.48 7.42 11.75
C LEU A 22 -2.18 7.66 10.97
N ARG A 23 -1.03 7.39 11.59
CA ARG A 23 0.28 7.45 10.93
C ARG A 23 0.45 6.43 9.82
N ARG A 24 -0.26 5.30 9.88
CA ARG A 24 -0.19 4.23 8.87
C ARG A 24 -1.30 4.30 7.82
N ASN A 25 -2.20 5.27 7.89
CA ASN A 25 -3.39 5.42 7.04
C ASN A 25 -4.33 4.20 6.96
N TYR A 26 -4.16 3.22 7.87
CA TYR A 26 -4.82 1.92 7.74
C TYR A 26 -6.07 1.74 8.59
N VAL A 27 -6.46 2.75 9.39
CA VAL A 27 -7.35 2.40 10.50
C VAL A 27 -8.47 3.34 10.78
N PHE A 28 -8.64 4.33 9.98
CA PHE A 28 -9.90 5.04 9.97
C PHE A 28 -10.63 4.81 8.67
N PRO A 29 -11.30 3.70 8.57
CA PRO A 29 -12.12 3.48 7.40
C PRO A 29 -13.36 4.34 7.39
N ALA A 30 -13.84 4.73 8.56
CA ALA A 30 -14.93 5.68 8.67
C ALA A 30 -14.46 7.10 8.95
N ALA A 31 -13.25 7.25 9.43
CA ALA A 31 -12.53 8.49 9.28
C ALA A 31 -11.93 8.46 7.90
N GLY A 32 -12.75 8.54 6.89
CA GLY A 32 -12.27 8.82 5.57
C GLY A 32 -11.45 10.08 5.68
N PHE A 33 -10.18 9.98 5.37
CA PHE A 33 -9.43 11.15 5.03
C PHE A 33 -10.05 11.65 3.75
N ILE A 34 -11.02 12.55 3.87
CA ILE A 34 -11.49 13.28 2.71
C ILE A 34 -10.30 14.09 2.30
N PRO A 35 -9.78 13.90 1.08
CA PRO A 35 -8.88 14.86 0.53
C PRO A 35 -9.58 16.20 0.61
N PHE A 36 -8.83 17.20 0.95
CA PHE A 36 -9.36 18.52 1.15
C PHE A 36 -10.26 18.92 0.00
N PRO A 37 -11.47 19.45 0.26
CA PRO A 37 -12.34 19.97 -0.78
C PRO A 37 -11.67 21.04 -1.64
N ASP A 38 -10.63 21.67 -1.12
CA ASP A 38 -9.85 22.75 -1.76
C ASP A 38 -8.63 22.25 -2.50
N THR A 39 -8.49 21.02 -2.81
CA THR A 39 -7.53 20.60 -3.80
C THR A 39 -7.96 21.11 -5.16
N HIS A 40 -7.97 22.42 -5.31
CA HIS A 40 -7.61 23.02 -6.58
C HIS A 40 -6.41 22.24 -7.07
N GLY A 41 -6.55 21.63 -8.21
CA GLY A 41 -5.67 20.57 -8.62
C GLY A 41 -4.19 20.90 -8.39
N TYR A 42 -3.37 19.91 -8.13
CA TYR A 42 -1.91 20.09 -7.96
C TYR A 42 -1.24 20.96 -9.04
N ALA A 43 -1.96 21.26 -10.11
CA ALA A 43 -1.54 22.20 -11.15
C ALA A 43 -1.40 23.66 -10.67
N GLU A 44 -2.10 24.05 -9.61
CA GLU A 44 -2.06 25.42 -9.05
C GLU A 44 -1.16 25.52 -7.81
N TYR A 45 -0.44 24.45 -7.47
CA TYR A 45 0.45 24.47 -6.33
C TYR A 45 1.52 25.54 -6.49
N GLN A 46 1.43 26.60 -5.67
CA GLN A 46 2.44 27.65 -5.62
C GLN A 46 3.63 27.17 -4.78
N ASP A 47 4.82 27.39 -5.30
CA ASP A 47 6.06 27.10 -4.57
C ASP A 47 6.23 28.07 -3.39
N ASN A 48 5.77 27.65 -2.22
CA ASN A 48 5.94 28.40 -0.98
C ASN A 48 7.28 28.11 -0.28
N THR A 49 8.20 27.40 -0.94
CA THR A 49 9.53 27.15 -0.38
C THR A 49 10.25 28.49 -0.20
N PRO A 50 10.77 28.79 0.98
CA PRO A 50 11.54 30.01 1.17
C PRO A 50 12.68 30.09 0.15
N PRO A 51 12.93 31.25 -0.47
CA PRO A 51 14.06 31.41 -1.35
C PRO A 51 15.34 31.09 -0.57
N LEU A 52 16.32 30.47 -1.25
CA LEU A 52 17.63 30.29 -0.67
C LEU A 52 18.18 31.67 -0.27
N PRO A 53 18.82 31.79 0.89
CA PRO A 53 19.54 33.00 1.22
C PRO A 53 20.52 33.31 0.09
N GLU A 54 20.52 34.52 -0.43
CA GLU A 54 21.39 34.96 -1.56
C GLU A 54 22.87 34.60 -1.40
N LYS A 55 23.36 34.48 -0.15
CA LYS A 55 24.73 34.08 0.17
C LYS A 55 25.14 32.68 -0.26
N LEU A 56 24.17 31.78 -0.57
CA LEU A 56 24.49 30.41 -1.04
C LEU A 56 24.74 30.37 -2.55
N ASP A 57 24.15 31.28 -3.31
CA ASP A 57 24.33 31.31 -4.77
C ASP A 57 25.72 31.79 -5.19
N HIS A 58 26.38 32.58 -4.35
CA HIS A 58 27.68 33.19 -4.71
C HIS A 58 28.91 32.26 -4.52
N ASN A 59 28.81 31.20 -3.71
CA ASN A 59 29.99 30.36 -3.42
C ASN A 59 30.06 29.08 -4.24
N SER A 60 28.99 28.64 -4.92
CA SER A 60 29.00 27.37 -5.65
C SER A 60 29.21 27.51 -7.15
N GLY A 61 29.01 28.68 -7.74
CA GLY A 61 29.12 28.89 -9.19
C GLY A 61 28.15 27.99 -10.01
N LYS A 62 27.29 27.25 -9.33
CA LYS A 62 26.32 26.33 -9.93
C LYS A 62 24.93 26.93 -9.80
N SER A 63 24.36 27.26 -10.91
CA SER A 63 22.93 27.58 -11.01
C SER A 63 22.12 26.36 -10.53
N PHE A 64 21.10 26.60 -9.71
CA PHE A 64 20.09 25.63 -9.34
C PHE A 64 19.21 25.30 -10.57
N SER A 65 19.78 24.82 -11.65
CA SER A 65 19.02 24.13 -12.66
C SER A 65 18.79 22.71 -12.14
N GLY A 66 17.57 22.22 -12.14
CA GLY A 66 17.14 20.96 -11.53
C GLY A 66 17.86 19.68 -11.97
N ASP A 67 18.92 19.79 -12.76
CA ASP A 67 19.60 18.65 -13.36
C ASP A 67 20.90 18.23 -12.64
N ASN A 68 21.40 18.99 -11.66
CA ASN A 68 22.72 18.74 -11.05
C ASN A 68 22.72 18.52 -9.53
N GLY A 69 21.56 18.39 -8.89
CA GLY A 69 21.47 18.30 -7.44
C GLY A 69 20.94 16.96 -6.96
N TRP A 70 20.02 17.01 -5.99
CA TRP A 70 19.29 15.88 -5.48
C TRP A 70 17.87 15.84 -6.08
N SER A 71 17.34 14.62 -6.30
CA SER A 71 15.95 14.39 -6.64
C SER A 71 15.25 13.63 -5.52
N ILE A 72 14.02 14.04 -5.18
CA ILE A 72 13.14 13.23 -4.34
C ILE A 72 12.09 12.61 -5.25
N GLU A 73 12.08 11.28 -5.31
CA GLU A 73 11.27 10.56 -6.27
C GLU A 73 10.05 9.88 -5.65
N TYR A 74 10.06 9.73 -4.34
CA TYR A 74 8.97 9.08 -3.62
C TYR A 74 8.89 9.57 -2.17
N ALA A 75 7.67 9.69 -1.63
CA ALA A 75 7.43 9.95 -0.21
C ALA A 75 6.49 8.89 0.38
N SER A 76 6.76 8.48 1.60
CA SER A 76 5.93 7.57 2.36
C SER A 76 5.64 8.14 3.74
N PHE A 77 4.35 8.24 4.05
CA PHE A 77 3.83 8.72 5.34
C PHE A 77 4.31 10.12 5.76
N GLY A 78 4.76 10.95 4.82
CA GLY A 78 5.26 12.29 5.11
C GLY A 78 6.54 12.35 5.93
N VAL A 79 7.18 11.21 6.19
CA VAL A 79 8.40 11.13 7.03
C VAL A 79 9.56 10.40 6.34
N ARG A 80 9.32 9.73 5.23
CA ARG A 80 10.34 8.98 4.47
C ARG A 80 10.34 9.40 3.03
N TYR A 81 11.52 9.69 2.53
CA TYR A 81 11.73 10.21 1.19
C TYR A 81 12.82 9.41 0.48
N ALA A 82 12.54 8.93 -0.72
CA ALA A 82 13.57 8.39 -1.60
C ALA A 82 14.30 9.56 -2.28
N ALA A 83 15.47 9.86 -1.79
CA ALA A 83 16.31 10.95 -2.29
C ALA A 83 17.54 10.40 -3.02
N ILE A 84 17.78 10.87 -4.24
CA ILE A 84 18.84 10.41 -5.12
C ILE A 84 19.78 11.56 -5.45
N PRO A 85 21.11 11.41 -5.23
CA PRO A 85 22.10 12.38 -5.67
C PRO A 85 22.36 12.21 -7.18
N LEU A 86 21.75 13.07 -8.01
CA LEU A 86 21.83 12.99 -9.47
C LEU A 86 23.26 13.12 -10.01
N PHE A 87 24.11 13.85 -9.30
CA PHE A 87 25.52 14.06 -9.66
C PHE A 87 26.41 12.82 -9.45
N LEU A 88 25.88 11.77 -8.81
CA LEU A 88 26.58 10.49 -8.62
C LEU A 88 26.13 9.39 -9.58
N LEU A 89 25.14 9.65 -10.44
CA LEU A 89 24.65 8.66 -11.39
C LEU A 89 25.73 8.28 -12.42
N PRO A 90 25.78 7.01 -12.89
CA PRO A 90 24.89 5.91 -12.52
C PRO A 90 25.26 5.31 -11.15
N LEU A 91 24.21 4.96 -10.40
CA LEU A 91 24.33 4.31 -9.10
C LEU A 91 23.63 2.95 -9.12
N PRO A 92 24.06 1.97 -8.31
CA PRO A 92 23.24 0.80 -8.04
C PRO A 92 22.00 1.21 -7.20
N PRO A 93 20.91 0.44 -7.25
CA PRO A 93 19.68 0.74 -6.52
C PRO A 93 19.80 0.44 -5.01
N SER A 94 20.64 1.20 -4.30
CA SER A 94 21.06 0.93 -2.92
C SER A 94 19.96 1.11 -1.86
N ARG A 95 18.77 1.59 -2.23
CA ARG A 95 17.59 1.74 -1.33
C ARG A 95 17.82 2.69 -0.15
N ILE A 96 18.59 3.73 -0.34
CA ILE A 96 18.84 4.74 0.69
C ILE A 96 17.66 5.69 0.79
N GLU A 97 17.15 5.89 2.01
CA GLU A 97 16.03 6.81 2.29
C GLU A 97 16.44 7.92 3.23
N VAL A 98 15.87 9.10 3.02
CA VAL A 98 15.91 10.20 3.96
C VAL A 98 14.72 10.10 4.91
N ILE A 99 14.97 10.11 6.21
CA ILE A 99 13.94 10.07 7.26
C ILE A 99 13.95 11.40 8.00
N ILE A 100 12.79 12.04 8.06
CA ILE A 100 12.60 13.29 8.79
C ILE A 100 11.69 13.07 10.01
N PRO A 101 11.68 13.98 10.99
CA PRO A 101 10.77 13.92 12.12
C PRO A 101 9.31 13.90 11.66
N ASP A 102 8.43 13.37 12.50
CA ASP A 102 6.99 13.47 12.31
C ASP A 102 6.56 14.93 12.18
N GLN A 103 5.53 15.18 11.37
CA GLN A 103 5.01 16.54 11.12
C GLN A 103 4.66 17.30 12.41
N ILE A 104 4.21 16.58 13.44
CA ILE A 104 3.89 17.18 14.75
C ILE A 104 5.10 17.84 15.42
N ASP A 105 6.31 17.38 15.10
CA ASP A 105 7.56 17.90 15.64
C ASP A 105 8.18 19.02 14.78
N TRP A 106 7.48 19.44 13.72
CA TRP A 106 7.98 20.50 12.86
C TRP A 106 7.77 21.87 13.48
N PRO A 107 8.67 22.83 13.24
CA PRO A 107 8.43 24.22 13.60
C PRO A 107 7.13 24.73 12.97
N ALA A 108 6.30 25.43 13.76
CA ALA A 108 5.01 25.93 13.28
C ALA A 108 5.12 26.79 12.02
N GLU A 109 6.21 27.53 11.87
CA GLU A 109 6.53 28.36 10.71
C GLU A 109 6.71 27.57 9.41
N LEU A 110 7.05 26.27 9.51
CA LEU A 110 7.27 25.41 8.35
C LEU A 110 5.99 24.69 7.90
N TRP A 111 4.99 24.58 8.76
CA TRP A 111 3.75 23.86 8.45
C TRP A 111 3.06 24.34 7.18
N SER A 112 2.86 25.65 7.09
CA SER A 112 2.19 26.28 5.93
C SER A 112 3.08 26.36 4.69
N LYS A 113 4.41 26.44 4.89
CA LYS A 113 5.37 26.63 3.80
C LYS A 113 5.77 25.35 3.10
N LEU A 114 5.72 24.23 3.80
CA LEU A 114 6.21 22.94 3.30
C LEU A 114 5.10 21.99 2.86
N ASP A 115 3.84 22.41 2.91
CA ASP A 115 2.68 21.58 2.54
C ASP A 115 2.72 20.19 3.18
N ALA A 116 3.01 20.19 4.47
CA ALA A 116 3.14 18.99 5.28
C ALA A 116 1.98 18.01 5.12
N ARG A 117 0.78 18.54 4.91
CA ARG A 117 -0.47 17.79 4.71
C ARG A 117 -0.48 16.94 3.44
N ASP A 118 0.21 17.40 2.38
CA ASP A 118 0.18 16.77 1.06
C ASP A 118 1.32 15.75 0.85
N SER A 119 2.21 15.60 1.83
CA SER A 119 3.38 14.72 1.75
C SER A 119 3.13 13.28 2.22
N VAL A 120 1.88 12.88 2.46
CA VAL A 120 1.55 11.58 3.07
C VAL A 120 1.71 10.44 2.07
N HIS A 121 1.12 10.56 0.89
CA HIS A 121 1.25 9.59 -0.20
C HIS A 121 1.34 10.33 -1.53
N VAL A 122 2.55 10.49 -2.03
CA VAL A 122 2.78 11.26 -3.25
C VAL A 122 3.72 10.50 -4.18
N ASP A 123 3.29 10.31 -5.40
CA ASP A 123 4.10 9.73 -6.47
C ASP A 123 5.18 10.70 -6.98
N SER A 124 6.10 10.17 -7.79
CA SER A 124 7.23 10.92 -8.31
C SER A 124 6.86 12.18 -9.11
N SER A 125 5.69 12.21 -9.73
CA SER A 125 5.27 13.36 -10.54
C SER A 125 4.75 14.53 -9.72
N ARG A 126 4.31 14.26 -8.50
CA ARG A 126 3.73 15.23 -7.57
C ARG A 126 4.69 15.65 -6.48
N ILE A 127 5.50 14.69 -5.97
CA ILE A 127 6.43 14.95 -4.88
C ILE A 127 7.37 16.12 -5.18
N VAL A 128 7.86 16.21 -6.40
CA VAL A 128 8.76 17.29 -6.84
C VAL A 128 8.14 18.69 -6.76
N LYS A 129 6.81 18.77 -6.71
CA LYS A 129 6.07 20.04 -6.61
C LYS A 129 5.86 20.49 -5.17
N LEU A 130 6.09 19.61 -4.19
CA LEU A 130 5.88 19.94 -2.78
C LEU A 130 7.02 20.78 -2.22
N GLY A 131 6.67 21.75 -1.38
CA GLY A 131 7.65 22.57 -0.67
C GLY A 131 8.61 21.74 0.17
N ILE A 132 8.14 20.69 0.83
CA ILE A 132 9.00 19.79 1.60
C ILE A 132 10.07 19.10 0.74
N ALA A 133 9.72 18.64 -0.46
CA ALA A 133 10.68 18.00 -1.35
C ALA A 133 11.80 18.95 -1.76
N ARG A 134 11.45 20.18 -2.14
CA ARG A 134 12.42 21.22 -2.51
C ARG A 134 13.28 21.63 -1.32
N HIS A 135 12.69 21.78 -0.15
CA HIS A 135 13.40 22.11 1.08
C HIS A 135 14.43 21.04 1.44
N LEU A 136 14.05 19.76 1.34
CA LEU A 136 14.95 18.64 1.56
C LEU A 136 16.06 18.56 0.50
N CYS A 137 15.75 18.75 -0.78
CA CYS A 137 16.76 18.77 -1.85
C CYS A 137 17.82 19.83 -1.57
N ARG A 138 17.42 21.05 -1.21
CA ARG A 138 18.35 22.14 -0.86
C ARG A 138 19.21 21.82 0.36
N ALA A 139 18.60 21.23 1.38
CA ALA A 139 19.32 20.84 2.59
C ALA A 139 20.33 19.72 2.31
N LEU A 140 19.95 18.72 1.54
CA LEU A 140 20.82 17.61 1.12
C LEU A 140 21.98 18.10 0.23
N GLU A 141 21.71 19.05 -0.66
CA GLU A 141 22.75 19.66 -1.49
C GLU A 141 23.76 20.44 -0.65
N HIS A 142 23.26 21.25 0.29
CA HIS A 142 24.13 21.97 1.23
C HIS A 142 24.99 21.00 2.07
N TRP A 143 24.40 19.92 2.57
CA TRP A 143 25.10 18.89 3.33
C TRP A 143 26.15 18.18 2.48
N SER A 144 25.78 17.68 1.29
CA SER A 144 26.69 16.93 0.42
C SER A 144 27.86 17.77 -0.11
N SER A 145 27.66 19.07 -0.34
CA SER A 145 28.73 19.97 -0.81
C SER A 145 29.80 20.28 0.24
N ARG A 146 29.45 20.08 1.52
CA ARG A 146 30.37 20.35 2.66
C ARG A 146 31.01 19.11 3.25
N ALA A 147 30.45 17.95 3.01
CA ALA A 147 30.98 16.69 3.54
C ALA A 147 32.24 16.30 2.77
N GLU A 148 33.37 16.15 3.49
CA GLU A 148 34.60 15.63 2.90
C GLU A 148 34.35 14.23 2.31
N ASN A 149 34.84 14.02 1.08
CA ASN A 149 34.71 12.73 0.40
C ASN A 149 33.28 12.18 0.34
N PHE A 150 32.26 13.05 0.20
CA PHE A 150 30.85 12.66 0.19
C PHE A 150 30.55 11.49 -0.76
N GLU A 151 31.07 11.53 -1.99
CA GLU A 151 30.86 10.45 -2.97
C GLU A 151 31.32 9.10 -2.44
N LYS A 152 32.56 9.04 -1.92
CA LYS A 152 33.11 7.80 -1.37
C LYS A 152 32.26 7.30 -0.19
N HIS A 153 31.87 8.21 0.69
CA HIS A 153 31.01 7.89 1.84
C HIS A 153 29.65 7.35 1.37
N TYR A 154 28.96 8.07 0.47
CA TYR A 154 27.63 7.66 -0.02
C TYR A 154 27.66 6.31 -0.73
N ARG A 155 28.67 6.08 -1.59
CA ARG A 155 28.83 4.80 -2.30
C ARG A 155 29.20 3.62 -1.38
N SER A 156 29.76 3.90 -0.21
CA SER A 156 30.10 2.86 0.78
C SER A 156 28.96 2.50 1.73
N LEU A 157 27.83 3.23 1.69
CA LEU A 157 26.70 2.92 2.55
C LEU A 157 26.09 1.56 2.19
N PRO A 158 25.85 0.69 3.19
CA PRO A 158 25.19 -0.58 2.98
C PRO A 158 23.80 -0.42 2.35
N PHE A 159 23.35 -1.44 1.65
CA PHE A 159 22.01 -1.51 1.07
C PHE A 159 20.93 -1.25 2.12
N GLY A 160 20.01 -0.34 1.82
CA GLY A 160 18.90 0.02 2.71
C GLY A 160 19.27 0.95 3.87
N SER A 161 20.47 1.54 3.87
CA SER A 161 20.88 2.56 4.84
C SER A 161 19.93 3.75 4.85
N THR A 162 19.93 4.52 5.93
CA THR A 162 19.09 5.71 6.05
C THR A 162 19.90 6.95 6.34
N ILE A 163 19.42 8.08 5.82
CA ILE A 163 19.91 9.42 6.17
C ILE A 163 18.84 10.04 7.06
N ARG A 164 19.17 10.34 8.29
CA ARG A 164 18.21 10.87 9.27
C ARG A 164 18.43 12.36 9.49
N VAL A 165 17.33 13.10 9.46
CA VAL A 165 17.23 14.49 9.91
C VAL A 165 16.74 14.50 11.35
N SER A 166 17.49 15.12 12.26
CA SER A 166 17.10 15.21 13.67
C SER A 166 15.97 16.19 13.89
N ARG A 167 16.05 17.35 13.24
CA ARG A 167 15.03 18.42 13.29
C ARG A 167 15.00 19.15 11.96
N LEU A 168 13.80 19.43 11.46
CA LEU A 168 13.64 20.39 10.38
C LEU A 168 13.86 21.81 10.90
N LYS A 169 14.49 22.64 10.11
CA LYS A 169 14.76 24.06 10.37
C LYS A 169 14.32 24.88 9.17
N ALA A 170 13.91 26.12 9.40
CA ALA A 170 13.57 27.04 8.32
C ALA A 170 14.77 27.36 7.42
N ASN A 171 15.94 27.50 8.02
CA ASN A 171 17.20 27.65 7.27
C ASN A 171 17.78 26.26 6.99
N VAL A 172 17.94 25.91 5.72
CA VAL A 172 18.46 24.61 5.27
C VAL A 172 19.91 24.34 5.74
N GLN A 173 20.67 25.40 6.01
CA GLN A 173 22.05 25.29 6.50
C GLN A 173 22.14 24.76 7.94
N ASP A 174 21.07 24.92 8.71
CA ASP A 174 20.99 24.49 10.11
C ASP A 174 20.41 23.08 10.27
N ILE A 175 20.13 22.41 9.13
CA ILE A 175 19.65 21.03 9.12
C ILE A 175 20.83 20.08 9.20
N GLU A 176 20.81 19.22 10.21
CA GLU A 176 21.84 18.21 10.45
C GLU A 176 21.39 16.85 9.93
N PHE A 177 22.24 16.21 9.14
CA PHE A 177 22.05 14.87 8.60
C PHE A 177 23.00 13.88 9.27
N VAL A 178 22.46 12.73 9.64
CA VAL A 178 23.22 11.61 10.18
C VAL A 178 22.93 10.38 9.33
N THR A 179 23.97 9.74 8.82
CA THR A 179 23.86 8.46 8.12
C THR A 179 23.78 7.32 9.12
N ILE A 180 22.84 6.41 8.90
CA ILE A 180 22.66 5.21 9.72
C ILE A 180 22.83 4.01 8.79
N PRO A 181 23.96 3.32 8.87
CA PRO A 181 24.20 2.10 8.11
C PRO A 181 23.18 1.02 8.46
N ASN A 182 22.82 0.22 7.47
CA ASN A 182 21.92 -0.92 7.65
C ASN A 182 22.71 -2.24 7.77
N ASP A 183 23.49 -2.35 8.83
CA ASP A 183 24.41 -3.49 9.02
C ASP A 183 23.68 -4.76 9.48
N TRP A 184 22.44 -4.64 10.00
CA TRP A 184 21.67 -5.76 10.51
C TRP A 184 20.94 -6.55 9.41
N LEU A 185 20.60 -5.92 8.28
CA LEU A 185 19.76 -6.52 7.23
C LEU A 185 20.36 -7.82 6.65
N PRO A 186 21.67 -7.91 6.41
CA PRO A 186 22.29 -9.14 5.94
C PRO A 186 22.07 -10.36 6.84
N GLU A 187 21.87 -10.18 8.14
CA GLU A 187 21.63 -11.27 9.08
C GLU A 187 20.29 -12.00 8.82
N TYR A 188 19.31 -11.29 8.26
CA TYR A 188 17.98 -11.82 7.94
C TYR A 188 17.83 -12.25 6.48
N MET A 189 18.81 -11.97 5.65
CA MET A 189 18.81 -12.40 4.26
C MET A 189 19.30 -13.84 4.11
N LEU A 190 18.73 -14.55 3.15
CA LEU A 190 19.07 -15.94 2.84
C LEU A 190 19.71 -16.05 1.46
N SER A 191 20.56 -17.05 1.26
CA SER A 191 21.10 -17.36 -0.05
C SER A 191 20.05 -18.03 -0.96
N ALA A 192 20.24 -17.95 -2.26
CA ALA A 192 19.38 -18.63 -3.23
C ALA A 192 19.32 -20.15 -2.99
N GLU A 193 20.42 -20.75 -2.61
CA GLU A 193 20.50 -22.19 -2.32
C GLU A 193 19.73 -22.55 -1.04
N THR A 194 19.79 -21.70 0.00
CA THR A 194 18.99 -21.90 1.23
C THR A 194 17.49 -21.82 0.92
N LEU A 195 17.06 -20.78 0.18
CA LEU A 195 15.68 -20.63 -0.24
C LEU A 195 15.20 -21.82 -1.08
N ARG A 196 16.01 -22.25 -2.06
CA ARG A 196 15.71 -23.40 -2.91
C ARG A 196 15.43 -24.67 -2.07
N LYS A 197 16.31 -24.97 -1.11
CA LYS A 197 16.16 -26.13 -0.20
C LYS A 197 14.91 -26.01 0.67
N MET A 198 14.65 -24.83 1.22
CA MET A 198 13.47 -24.59 2.06
C MET A 198 12.16 -24.81 1.29
N TRP A 199 12.14 -24.46 0.00
CA TRP A 199 10.95 -24.59 -0.86
C TRP A 199 10.83 -25.97 -1.52
N GLY A 200 11.89 -26.79 -1.47
CA GLY A 200 11.93 -28.06 -2.16
C GLY A 200 11.94 -27.93 -3.68
N PHE A 201 12.53 -26.84 -4.20
CA PHE A 201 12.60 -26.61 -5.65
C PHE A 201 13.82 -27.25 -6.29
N GLU A 202 13.64 -27.75 -7.52
CA GLU A 202 14.74 -28.14 -8.37
C GLU A 202 15.56 -26.91 -8.80
N ARG A 203 16.83 -27.13 -9.15
CA ARG A 203 17.77 -26.05 -9.46
C ARG A 203 17.32 -25.20 -10.64
N GLU A 204 16.74 -25.84 -11.65
CA GLU A 204 16.25 -25.23 -12.90
C GLU A 204 15.08 -24.26 -12.66
N LYS A 205 14.38 -24.41 -11.54
CA LYS A 205 13.28 -23.54 -11.15
C LYS A 205 13.75 -22.21 -10.58
N MET A 206 15.01 -22.14 -10.12
CA MET A 206 15.57 -20.92 -9.55
C MET A 206 16.12 -20.02 -10.67
N PRO A 207 15.72 -18.74 -10.71
CA PRO A 207 16.31 -17.78 -11.64
C PRO A 207 17.82 -17.61 -11.44
N PRO A 208 18.56 -17.22 -12.47
CA PRO A 208 19.99 -16.90 -12.34
C PRO A 208 20.19 -15.71 -11.39
N GLU A 209 21.34 -15.66 -10.73
CA GLU A 209 21.72 -14.60 -9.80
C GLU A 209 22.44 -13.46 -10.53
N ILE A 210 22.19 -12.22 -10.10
CA ILE A 210 22.91 -11.02 -10.52
C ILE A 210 23.26 -10.19 -9.29
N ASP A 211 24.49 -9.66 -9.24
CA ASP A 211 24.89 -8.78 -8.16
C ASP A 211 24.22 -7.40 -8.28
N TYR A 212 23.72 -6.84 -7.17
CA TYR A 212 23.00 -5.57 -7.18
C TYR A 212 23.85 -4.41 -7.68
N THR A 213 25.19 -4.49 -7.53
CA THR A 213 26.12 -3.47 -8.02
C THR A 213 26.20 -3.39 -9.55
N GLN A 214 25.76 -4.43 -10.24
CA GLN A 214 25.69 -4.45 -11.71
C GLN A 214 24.45 -3.72 -12.22
N LEU A 215 23.45 -3.48 -11.38
CA LEU A 215 22.22 -2.79 -11.76
C LEU A 215 22.46 -1.28 -11.82
N ARG A 216 21.81 -0.61 -12.77
CA ARG A 216 21.83 0.84 -12.91
C ARG A 216 20.46 1.39 -12.52
N PHE A 217 20.44 2.23 -11.50
CA PHE A 217 19.24 2.93 -11.06
C PHE A 217 18.72 3.88 -12.16
N GLU A 218 17.42 3.86 -12.43
CA GLU A 218 16.74 4.84 -13.29
C GLU A 218 15.78 5.72 -12.48
N LYS A 219 14.79 5.13 -11.81
CA LYS A 219 13.86 5.88 -10.95
C LYS A 219 13.12 4.98 -9.96
N HIS A 220 12.60 5.56 -8.89
CA HIS A 220 11.64 4.88 -8.02
C HIS A 220 10.24 4.81 -8.66
N LEU A 221 9.61 3.65 -8.61
CA LEU A 221 8.22 3.44 -9.00
C LEU A 221 7.30 3.42 -7.76
N SER A 222 7.78 2.85 -6.66
CA SER A 222 7.10 2.86 -5.36
C SER A 222 8.12 2.75 -4.21
N SER A 223 7.64 2.60 -2.97
CA SER A 223 8.51 2.40 -1.80
C SER A 223 9.42 1.18 -1.91
N GLU A 224 9.02 0.14 -2.64
CA GLU A 224 9.72 -1.14 -2.71
C GLU A 224 10.20 -1.50 -4.11
N VAL A 225 9.82 -0.71 -5.10
CA VAL A 225 9.99 -1.00 -6.51
C VAL A 225 10.77 0.11 -7.21
N ILE A 226 11.84 -0.28 -7.88
CA ILE A 226 12.74 0.61 -8.61
C ILE A 226 12.81 0.15 -10.07
N LEU A 227 12.75 1.09 -11.00
CA LEU A 227 13.10 0.86 -12.40
C LEU A 227 14.61 0.90 -12.53
N ILE A 228 15.16 -0.13 -13.15
CA ILE A 228 16.59 -0.29 -13.40
C ILE A 228 16.86 -0.62 -14.86
N SER A 229 18.06 -0.38 -15.32
CA SER A 229 18.59 -0.96 -16.54
C SER A 229 19.71 -1.95 -16.24
N LEU A 230 19.78 -3.00 -17.04
CA LEU A 230 20.90 -3.94 -17.03
C LEU A 230 22.10 -3.36 -17.79
N PRO A 231 23.35 -3.85 -17.53
CA PRO A 231 24.52 -3.45 -18.28
C PRO A 231 24.36 -3.64 -19.79
N PRO A 232 25.06 -2.83 -20.63
CA PRO A 232 24.95 -2.90 -22.09
C PRO A 232 25.21 -4.30 -22.67
N ASP A 233 26.13 -5.04 -22.06
CA ASP A 233 26.45 -6.42 -22.46
C ASP A 233 25.26 -7.39 -22.32
N SER A 234 24.24 -7.01 -21.54
CA SER A 234 22.99 -7.75 -21.34
C SER A 234 21.82 -7.20 -22.18
N GLY A 235 22.08 -6.28 -23.13
CA GLY A 235 21.09 -5.74 -24.07
C GLY A 235 20.30 -4.53 -23.59
N GLU A 236 20.82 -3.72 -22.65
CA GLU A 236 20.19 -2.49 -22.12
C GLU A 236 18.70 -2.67 -21.75
N LYS A 237 18.34 -3.81 -21.23
CA LYS A 237 16.95 -4.13 -20.88
C LYS A 237 16.52 -3.41 -19.62
N ARG A 238 15.41 -2.67 -19.70
CA ARG A 238 14.74 -2.06 -18.54
C ARG A 238 13.92 -3.10 -17.80
N MET A 239 14.09 -3.17 -16.50
CA MET A 239 13.41 -4.12 -15.61
C MET A 239 13.00 -3.47 -14.31
N VAL A 240 12.10 -4.12 -13.62
CA VAL A 240 11.65 -3.71 -12.28
C VAL A 240 12.43 -4.50 -11.24
N PHE A 241 13.13 -3.80 -10.35
CA PHE A 241 13.76 -4.36 -9.18
C PHE A 241 12.84 -4.22 -7.96
N LYS A 242 12.28 -5.34 -7.50
CA LYS A 242 11.51 -5.41 -6.25
C LYS A 242 12.42 -5.87 -5.12
N SER A 243 12.43 -5.13 -4.00
CA SER A 243 13.33 -5.39 -2.88
C SER A 243 12.74 -4.89 -1.56
N GLN A 244 13.07 -5.58 -0.49
CA GLN A 244 12.68 -5.23 0.87
C GLN A 244 13.90 -4.90 1.72
N LYS A 245 13.86 -3.78 2.45
CA LYS A 245 14.94 -3.34 3.33
C LYS A 245 14.68 -3.57 4.82
N ARG A 246 13.53 -4.15 5.17
CA ARG A 246 13.12 -4.35 6.57
C ARG A 246 12.67 -5.76 6.88
N THR A 247 11.91 -6.37 5.99
CA THR A 247 11.27 -7.67 6.22
C THR A 247 11.52 -8.57 5.00
N PRO A 248 12.74 -9.10 4.83
CA PRO A 248 13.05 -9.98 3.70
C PRO A 248 12.10 -11.19 3.61
N ALA A 249 11.50 -11.59 4.72
CA ALA A 249 10.57 -12.70 4.78
C ALA A 249 9.38 -12.54 3.82
N THR A 250 8.77 -11.35 3.75
CA THR A 250 7.64 -11.10 2.83
C THR A 250 8.06 -11.16 1.36
N LEU A 251 9.25 -10.63 1.05
CA LEU A 251 9.85 -10.72 -0.27
C LEU A 251 10.08 -12.17 -0.72
N TYR A 252 10.59 -13.02 0.19
CA TYR A 252 10.83 -14.44 -0.12
C TYR A 252 9.52 -15.21 -0.29
N HIS A 253 8.49 -14.85 0.46
CA HIS A 253 7.18 -15.47 0.29
C HIS A 253 6.58 -15.13 -1.08
N GLU A 254 6.64 -13.87 -1.49
CA GLU A 254 6.21 -13.47 -2.83
C GLU A 254 7.02 -14.17 -3.93
N LEU A 255 8.35 -14.20 -3.79
CA LEU A 255 9.23 -14.90 -4.73
C LEU A 255 8.84 -16.38 -4.88
N LYS A 256 8.59 -17.07 -3.76
CA LYS A 256 8.10 -18.46 -3.76
C LYS A 256 6.80 -18.60 -4.54
N ASN A 257 5.83 -17.70 -4.27
CA ASN A 257 4.54 -17.71 -4.96
C ASN A 257 4.72 -17.52 -6.46
N LEU A 258 5.45 -16.48 -6.89
CA LEU A 258 5.71 -16.20 -8.30
C LEU A 258 6.40 -17.36 -9.03
N LEU A 259 7.33 -18.05 -8.37
CA LEU A 259 8.00 -19.23 -8.94
C LEU A 259 7.10 -20.48 -8.94
N SER A 260 6.03 -20.49 -8.14
CA SER A 260 5.10 -21.63 -8.03
C SER A 260 3.89 -21.49 -8.94
N LEU A 261 3.55 -20.28 -9.38
CA LEU A 261 2.40 -20.02 -10.23
C LEU A 261 2.57 -20.63 -11.62
N SER A 262 1.48 -21.19 -12.15
CA SER A 262 1.42 -21.57 -13.56
C SER A 262 1.36 -20.31 -14.42
N PRO A 263 2.15 -20.22 -15.49
CA PRO A 263 2.15 -19.06 -16.37
C PRO A 263 0.76 -18.78 -16.97
N ALA A 264 0.34 -17.52 -16.90
CA ALA A 264 -0.85 -17.03 -17.58
C ALA A 264 -0.57 -15.64 -18.17
N ARG A 265 -1.22 -15.29 -19.29
CA ARG A 265 -1.03 -14.01 -19.97
C ARG A 265 -1.39 -12.81 -19.09
N THR A 266 -2.35 -12.99 -18.20
CA THR A 266 -2.91 -11.96 -17.30
C THR A 266 -2.26 -11.93 -15.92
N ILE A 267 -1.18 -12.69 -15.72
CA ILE A 267 -0.41 -12.75 -14.49
C ILE A 267 1.04 -12.41 -14.83
N ILE A 268 1.68 -11.63 -13.96
CA ILE A 268 3.09 -11.28 -14.12
C ILE A 268 3.95 -12.54 -14.25
N ARG A 269 4.90 -12.51 -15.17
CA ARG A 269 5.83 -13.62 -15.36
C ARG A 269 6.72 -13.80 -14.13
N ALA A 270 7.17 -15.03 -13.92
CA ALA A 270 8.14 -15.33 -12.88
C ALA A 270 9.39 -14.44 -13.01
N PRO A 271 10.04 -14.11 -11.87
CA PRO A 271 11.27 -13.31 -11.86
C PRO A 271 12.34 -13.87 -12.80
N GLN A 272 13.00 -12.95 -13.55
CA GLN A 272 14.03 -13.34 -14.51
C GLN A 272 15.41 -13.48 -13.87
N TYR A 273 15.64 -12.77 -12.76
CA TYR A 273 16.89 -12.80 -12.01
C TYR A 273 16.60 -12.67 -10.51
N LEU A 274 17.42 -13.34 -9.69
CA LEU A 274 17.57 -13.04 -8.28
C LEU A 274 18.67 -11.99 -8.13
N VAL A 275 18.40 -10.94 -7.36
CA VAL A 275 19.40 -9.92 -7.09
C VAL A 275 20.05 -10.22 -5.75
N THR A 276 21.39 -10.27 -5.74
CA THR A 276 22.17 -10.68 -4.58
C THR A 276 23.11 -9.59 -4.08
N LEU A 277 23.42 -9.66 -2.80
CA LEU A 277 24.42 -8.86 -2.10
C LEU A 277 25.53 -9.79 -1.63
N ALA A 278 26.77 -9.38 -1.86
CA ALA A 278 27.93 -10.05 -1.23
C ALA A 278 27.98 -9.71 0.26
N CYS A 279 27.89 -10.74 1.11
CA CYS A 279 27.99 -10.58 2.56
C CYS A 279 29.37 -11.04 3.05
N PRO A 280 30.06 -10.25 3.89
CA PRO A 280 31.43 -10.56 4.30
C PRO A 280 31.55 -11.76 5.25
N ALA A 281 30.48 -12.06 5.99
CA ALA A 281 30.51 -13.18 6.94
C ALA A 281 29.10 -13.79 7.17
N PRO A 282 28.85 -15.07 6.84
CA PRO A 282 29.74 -15.93 6.03
C PRO A 282 29.87 -15.37 4.61
N SER A 283 31.02 -15.62 3.95
CA SER A 283 31.28 -15.17 2.57
C SER A 283 30.32 -15.88 1.60
N GLU A 284 29.09 -15.36 1.49
CA GLU A 284 28.00 -15.93 0.72
C GLU A 284 27.16 -14.80 0.14
N ASN A 285 26.71 -14.97 -1.11
CA ASN A 285 25.74 -14.07 -1.72
C ASN A 285 24.35 -14.31 -1.14
N ARG A 286 23.66 -13.23 -0.77
CA ARG A 286 22.32 -13.28 -0.19
C ARG A 286 21.31 -12.51 -1.02
N VAL A 287 20.12 -13.07 -1.19
CA VAL A 287 19.06 -12.50 -2.03
C VAL A 287 18.46 -11.28 -1.34
N CYS A 288 18.62 -10.11 -1.96
CA CYS A 288 18.04 -8.84 -1.50
C CYS A 288 16.81 -8.40 -2.32
N GLY A 289 16.53 -9.09 -3.43
CA GLY A 289 15.42 -8.79 -4.30
C GLY A 289 15.40 -9.66 -5.54
N PHE A 290 14.54 -9.31 -6.48
CA PHE A 290 14.42 -9.99 -7.76
C PHE A 290 14.00 -9.02 -8.86
N LEU A 291 14.23 -9.42 -10.13
CA LEU A 291 13.91 -8.62 -11.30
C LEU A 291 12.67 -9.16 -12.03
N LEU A 292 11.74 -8.24 -12.28
CA LEU A 292 10.51 -8.49 -13.02
C LEU A 292 10.49 -7.72 -14.33
N GLU A 293 9.61 -8.11 -15.23
CA GLU A 293 9.32 -7.39 -16.47
C GLU A 293 8.75 -5.99 -16.16
N TYR A 294 9.16 -4.99 -16.94
CA TYR A 294 8.66 -3.63 -16.83
C TYR A 294 7.54 -3.38 -17.84
N TYR A 295 6.39 -2.90 -17.35
CA TYR A 295 5.22 -2.55 -18.16
C TYR A 295 5.11 -1.03 -18.26
N GLU A 296 5.46 -0.48 -19.42
CA GLU A 296 5.60 0.99 -19.62
C GLU A 296 4.30 1.76 -19.47
N LEU A 297 3.16 1.16 -19.80
CA LEU A 297 1.86 1.82 -19.65
C LEU A 297 1.56 2.15 -18.19
N GLY A 298 2.05 1.33 -17.24
CA GLY A 298 1.80 1.52 -15.82
C GLY A 298 0.50 0.86 -15.35
N SER A 299 -0.02 1.34 -14.20
CA SER A 299 -1.19 0.76 -13.54
C SER A 299 -2.50 1.33 -14.06
N LEU A 300 -3.58 0.54 -13.94
CA LEU A 300 -4.94 1.04 -14.20
C LEU A 300 -5.30 2.21 -13.28
N GLN A 301 -4.74 2.27 -12.08
CA GLN A 301 -4.94 3.41 -11.18
C GLN A 301 -4.54 4.75 -11.83
N ASP A 302 -3.44 4.76 -12.55
CA ASP A 302 -2.91 5.98 -13.17
C ASP A 302 -3.48 6.23 -14.57
N ILE A 303 -3.81 5.17 -15.29
CA ILE A 303 -4.21 5.23 -16.70
C ILE A 303 -5.69 5.59 -16.87
N LEU A 304 -6.59 4.97 -16.12
CA LEU A 304 -8.03 5.12 -16.31
C LEU A 304 -8.50 6.58 -16.26
N PRO A 305 -8.13 7.38 -15.22
CA PRO A 305 -8.55 8.78 -15.18
C PRO A 305 -8.03 9.59 -16.37
N LYS A 306 -6.80 9.34 -16.80
CA LYS A 306 -6.17 10.04 -17.94
C LYS A 306 -6.90 9.72 -19.25
N TRP A 307 -7.16 8.42 -19.50
CA TRP A 307 -7.82 7.99 -20.75
C TRP A 307 -9.28 8.44 -20.78
N ARG A 308 -9.96 8.44 -19.63
CA ARG A 308 -11.31 8.98 -19.52
C ARG A 308 -11.35 10.48 -19.86
N LEU A 309 -10.49 11.29 -19.25
CA LEU A 309 -10.42 12.74 -19.50
C LEU A 309 -10.07 13.06 -20.94
N ASN A 310 -9.20 12.28 -21.55
CA ASN A 310 -8.82 12.44 -22.96
C ASN A 310 -9.86 11.85 -23.95
N GLY A 311 -10.95 11.25 -23.44
CA GLY A 311 -11.97 10.63 -24.29
C GLY A 311 -11.51 9.38 -25.05
N THR A 312 -10.37 8.78 -24.65
CA THR A 312 -9.80 7.59 -25.30
C THR A 312 -10.27 6.28 -24.67
N LEU A 313 -10.79 6.33 -23.43
CA LEU A 313 -11.30 5.14 -22.75
C LEU A 313 -12.61 4.67 -23.39
N LYS A 314 -12.67 3.42 -23.85
CA LYS A 314 -13.83 2.82 -24.50
C LYS A 314 -14.45 1.73 -23.66
N LEU A 315 -15.80 1.63 -23.69
CA LEU A 315 -16.53 0.63 -22.91
C LEU A 315 -16.11 -0.81 -23.23
N HIS A 316 -15.88 -1.15 -24.48
CA HIS A 316 -15.43 -2.49 -24.86
C HIS A 316 -14.04 -2.85 -24.26
N GLN A 317 -13.13 -1.87 -24.12
CA GLN A 317 -11.85 -2.08 -23.45
C GLN A 317 -12.07 -2.37 -21.95
N GLN A 318 -12.93 -1.58 -21.28
CA GLN A 318 -13.25 -1.77 -19.87
C GLN A 318 -13.86 -3.16 -19.62
N VAL A 319 -14.77 -3.61 -20.49
CA VAL A 319 -15.37 -4.95 -20.43
C VAL A 319 -14.32 -6.04 -20.64
N ASN A 320 -13.44 -5.86 -21.62
CA ASN A 320 -12.37 -6.82 -21.88
C ASN A 320 -11.44 -6.94 -20.66
N TRP A 321 -10.97 -5.81 -20.12
CA TRP A 321 -10.12 -5.82 -18.92
C TRP A 321 -10.83 -6.41 -17.70
N ALA A 322 -12.12 -6.13 -17.51
CA ALA A 322 -12.91 -6.75 -16.46
C ALA A 322 -12.93 -8.29 -16.57
N LYS A 323 -13.13 -8.82 -17.79
CA LYS A 323 -13.08 -10.28 -18.05
C LYS A 323 -11.67 -10.85 -17.85
N GLU A 324 -10.64 -10.14 -18.27
CA GLU A 324 -9.26 -10.58 -18.13
C GLU A 324 -8.84 -10.64 -16.65
N VAL A 325 -9.17 -9.62 -15.84
CA VAL A 325 -8.94 -9.64 -14.38
C VAL A 325 -9.70 -10.81 -13.73
N THR A 326 -10.98 -10.97 -14.07
CA THR A 326 -11.79 -12.07 -13.52
C THR A 326 -11.22 -13.44 -13.90
N SER A 327 -10.78 -13.61 -15.17
CA SER A 327 -10.14 -14.83 -15.64
C SER A 327 -8.81 -15.13 -14.92
N ALA A 328 -8.01 -14.09 -14.65
CA ALA A 328 -6.78 -14.24 -13.86
C ALA A 328 -7.07 -14.75 -12.45
N LEU A 329 -8.10 -14.20 -11.80
CA LEU A 329 -8.52 -14.64 -10.45
C LEU A 329 -9.06 -16.07 -10.45
N ILE A 330 -9.82 -16.47 -11.46
CA ILE A 330 -10.27 -17.86 -11.65
C ILE A 330 -9.06 -18.79 -11.80
N HIS A 331 -8.07 -18.40 -12.62
CA HIS A 331 -6.85 -19.18 -12.80
C HIS A 331 -6.08 -19.38 -11.49
N LEU A 332 -5.92 -18.31 -10.71
CA LEU A 332 -5.27 -18.38 -9.39
C LEU A 332 -6.04 -19.27 -8.42
N ASN A 333 -7.36 -19.09 -8.34
CA ASN A 333 -8.21 -19.86 -7.41
C ASN A 333 -8.30 -21.35 -7.78
N SER A 334 -7.98 -21.73 -9.02
CA SER A 334 -7.93 -23.12 -9.45
C SER A 334 -6.69 -23.88 -8.94
N ALA A 335 -5.64 -23.18 -8.54
CA ALA A 335 -4.43 -23.77 -8.01
C ALA A 335 -4.56 -24.05 -6.50
N PRO A 336 -4.22 -25.27 -6.02
CA PRO A 336 -4.36 -25.62 -4.61
C PRO A 336 -3.60 -24.65 -3.69
N GLY A 337 -4.31 -24.05 -2.72
CA GLY A 337 -3.73 -23.16 -1.73
C GLY A 337 -3.38 -21.75 -2.24
N GLN A 338 -3.55 -21.47 -3.51
CA GLN A 338 -3.38 -20.11 -4.04
C GLN A 338 -4.63 -19.27 -3.79
N PHE A 339 -4.41 -18.00 -3.49
CA PHE A 339 -5.45 -16.98 -3.39
C PHE A 339 -4.83 -15.60 -3.60
N TYR A 340 -5.65 -14.64 -3.98
CA TYR A 340 -5.24 -13.25 -4.15
C TYR A 340 -5.98 -12.40 -3.11
N SER A 341 -5.23 -11.65 -2.30
CA SER A 341 -5.74 -10.98 -1.09
C SER A 341 -5.49 -9.48 -1.05
N ASP A 342 -5.02 -8.89 -2.15
CA ASP A 342 -4.71 -7.45 -2.24
C ASP A 342 -5.10 -6.88 -3.61
N LEU A 343 -6.33 -7.18 -4.07
CA LEU A 343 -6.78 -6.72 -5.38
C LEU A 343 -7.17 -5.24 -5.35
N ARG A 344 -6.39 -4.43 -6.07
CA ARG A 344 -6.60 -2.98 -6.22
C ARG A 344 -6.16 -2.54 -7.62
N MET A 345 -6.51 -1.29 -7.95
CA MET A 345 -6.21 -0.74 -9.27
C MET A 345 -4.71 -0.54 -9.54
N ASP A 346 -3.91 -0.31 -8.49
CA ASP A 346 -2.45 -0.19 -8.58
C ASP A 346 -1.74 -1.54 -8.74
N GLN A 347 -2.44 -2.66 -8.47
CA GLN A 347 -1.96 -4.02 -8.67
C GLN A 347 -2.32 -4.60 -10.05
N ILE A 348 -2.93 -3.80 -10.92
CA ILE A 348 -3.31 -4.20 -12.28
C ILE A 348 -2.58 -3.30 -13.27
N LEU A 349 -1.59 -3.85 -13.95
CA LEU A 349 -0.83 -3.16 -14.99
C LEU A 349 -1.46 -3.39 -16.36
N LEU A 350 -1.15 -2.51 -17.31
CA LEU A 350 -1.43 -2.72 -18.73
C LEU A 350 -0.17 -3.09 -19.50
N SER A 351 -0.29 -4.10 -20.32
CA SER A 351 0.73 -4.54 -21.28
C SER A 351 0.33 -4.19 -22.69
N HIS A 352 1.27 -3.65 -23.47
CA HIS A 352 1.10 -3.54 -24.92
C HIS A 352 1.10 -4.93 -25.56
N ASN A 353 0.19 -5.12 -26.48
CA ASN A 353 0.25 -6.21 -27.45
C ASN A 353 0.74 -5.66 -28.78
N ASN A 354 1.80 -6.23 -29.35
CA ASN A 354 2.35 -5.76 -30.62
C ASN A 354 1.32 -5.78 -31.76
N ASP A 355 0.33 -6.69 -31.69
CA ASP A 355 -0.66 -6.91 -32.76
C ASP A 355 -2.13 -6.92 -32.24
N GLY A 356 -2.40 -6.37 -31.05
CA GLY A 356 -3.74 -6.43 -30.45
C GLY A 356 -4.00 -5.36 -29.38
N PRO A 357 -5.20 -5.38 -28.77
CA PRO A 357 -5.53 -4.47 -27.70
C PRO A 357 -4.67 -4.73 -26.45
N GLU A 358 -4.57 -3.73 -25.60
CA GLU A 358 -3.88 -3.82 -24.30
C GLU A 358 -4.49 -4.93 -23.45
N THR A 359 -3.63 -5.62 -22.70
CA THR A 359 -4.00 -6.72 -21.81
C THR A 359 -3.65 -6.37 -20.38
N VAL A 360 -4.49 -6.75 -19.44
CA VAL A 360 -4.19 -6.58 -18.00
C VAL A 360 -3.18 -7.62 -17.52
N VAL A 361 -2.36 -7.22 -16.57
CA VAL A 361 -1.39 -8.08 -15.87
C VAL A 361 -1.51 -7.85 -14.36
N LEU A 362 -1.93 -8.88 -13.63
CA LEU A 362 -1.92 -8.86 -12.17
C LEU A 362 -0.50 -8.98 -11.64
N ILE A 363 -0.18 -8.19 -10.62
CA ILE A 363 1.11 -8.16 -9.92
C ILE A 363 0.89 -8.27 -8.41
N ASP A 364 1.98 -8.36 -7.63
CA ASP A 364 2.00 -8.33 -6.17
C ASP A 364 1.35 -9.55 -5.49
N PHE A 365 2.12 -10.63 -5.40
CA PHE A 365 1.68 -11.93 -4.87
C PHE A 365 2.17 -12.19 -3.45
N GLU A 366 2.26 -11.14 -2.62
CA GLU A 366 2.75 -11.26 -1.23
C GLU A 366 1.81 -12.03 -0.31
N GLN A 367 0.55 -12.24 -0.70
CA GLN A 367 -0.51 -12.80 0.15
C GLN A 367 -0.62 -12.04 1.48
N ASN A 368 -0.49 -10.73 1.42
CA ASN A 368 -0.61 -9.83 2.54
C ASN A 368 -2.05 -9.30 2.65
N ARG A 369 -2.28 -8.34 3.53
CA ARG A 369 -3.60 -7.71 3.68
C ARG A 369 -3.82 -6.59 2.66
N ASN A 370 -5.04 -6.46 2.18
CA ASN A 370 -5.48 -5.28 1.45
C ASN A 370 -5.63 -4.07 2.38
N VAL A 371 -5.69 -2.88 1.82
CA VAL A 371 -6.07 -1.68 2.56
C VAL A 371 -7.55 -1.75 2.94
N TYR A 372 -7.89 -1.14 4.07
CA TYR A 372 -9.19 -1.28 4.71
C TYR A 372 -10.39 -1.03 3.79
N ASN A 373 -10.37 0.03 2.99
CA ASN A 373 -11.52 0.34 2.14
C ASN A 373 -11.65 -0.56 0.90
N TRP A 374 -10.68 -1.42 0.65
CA TRP A 374 -10.70 -2.38 -0.44
C TRP A 374 -11.11 -3.78 0.01
N ALA A 375 -10.66 -4.20 1.18
CA ALA A 375 -10.96 -5.54 1.68
C ALA A 375 -12.41 -5.67 2.20
N PRO A 376 -12.98 -6.88 2.16
CA PRO A 376 -14.32 -7.12 2.68
C PRO A 376 -14.38 -6.96 4.21
N PRO A 377 -15.54 -6.53 4.75
CA PRO A 377 -15.68 -6.26 6.19
C PRO A 377 -15.31 -7.44 7.08
N GLU A 378 -15.65 -8.66 6.69
CA GLU A 378 -15.39 -9.88 7.45
C GLU A 378 -13.91 -10.12 7.72
N ILE A 379 -13.05 -9.72 6.81
CA ILE A 379 -11.59 -9.83 6.97
C ILE A 379 -11.12 -8.91 8.10
N TYR A 380 -11.64 -7.69 8.15
CA TYR A 380 -11.29 -6.75 9.22
C TYR A 380 -11.94 -7.07 10.55
N TYR A 381 -13.14 -7.64 10.56
CA TYR A 381 -13.75 -8.11 11.79
C TYR A 381 -12.88 -9.16 12.48
N LEU A 382 -12.33 -10.09 11.71
CA LEU A 382 -11.38 -11.07 12.23
C LEU A 382 -10.06 -10.44 12.68
N GLU A 383 -9.52 -9.48 11.91
CA GLU A 383 -8.28 -8.77 12.30
C GLU A 383 -8.46 -8.02 13.62
N TRP A 384 -9.56 -7.30 13.78
CA TRP A 384 -9.80 -6.53 15.01
C TRP A 384 -9.98 -7.40 16.23
N VAL A 385 -10.73 -8.49 16.09
CA VAL A 385 -10.90 -9.44 17.21
C VAL A 385 -9.56 -10.09 17.55
N ALA A 386 -8.72 -10.41 16.57
CA ALA A 386 -7.37 -10.94 16.81
C ALA A 386 -6.47 -9.90 17.48
N GLU A 387 -6.51 -8.64 17.05
CA GLU A 387 -5.74 -7.57 17.68
C GLU A 387 -6.13 -7.31 19.14
N LEU A 388 -7.39 -7.51 19.51
CA LEU A 388 -7.88 -7.35 20.87
C LEU A 388 -7.73 -8.61 21.72
N GLY A 389 -7.80 -9.79 21.10
CA GLY A 389 -7.82 -11.08 21.77
C GLY A 389 -6.49 -11.81 21.83
N SER A 390 -5.45 -11.36 21.12
CA SER A 390 -4.14 -11.99 21.11
C SER A 390 -3.04 -11.03 21.55
N PRO A 391 -2.25 -11.37 22.58
CA PRO A 391 -1.11 -10.55 23.01
C PRO A 391 -0.07 -10.32 21.90
N GLU A 392 0.09 -11.27 20.98
CA GLU A 392 1.04 -11.15 19.86
C GLU A 392 0.64 -10.07 18.85
N PHE A 393 -0.66 -9.83 18.71
CA PHE A 393 -1.23 -8.78 17.86
C PHE A 393 -1.60 -7.53 18.63
N ALA A 394 -1.77 -7.62 19.94
CA ALA A 394 -2.01 -6.47 20.80
C ALA A 394 -0.81 -5.51 20.72
N ARG A 395 -1.01 -4.40 20.05
CA ARG A 395 0.06 -3.39 19.83
C ARG A 395 0.13 -2.37 20.97
N THR A 396 -0.58 -2.59 22.05
CA THR A 396 -0.63 -1.67 23.19
C THR A 396 -0.66 -2.44 24.51
N ASP A 397 0.22 -2.08 25.42
CA ASP A 397 0.22 -2.53 26.82
C ASP A 397 -0.97 -1.97 27.62
N GLU A 398 -1.89 -1.26 26.96
CA GLU A 398 -2.97 -0.48 27.58
C GLU A 398 -4.34 -1.14 27.51
N LEU A 399 -4.46 -2.36 26.96
CA LEU A 399 -5.72 -3.11 26.96
C LEU A 399 -6.09 -3.54 28.37
N SER A 400 -7.36 -3.29 28.77
CA SER A 400 -7.84 -3.88 30.02
C SER A 400 -7.85 -5.41 29.89
N LYS A 401 -7.50 -6.09 30.98
CA LYS A 401 -7.52 -7.56 31.03
C LYS A 401 -8.89 -8.11 30.66
N GLU A 402 -9.96 -7.46 31.12
CA GLU A 402 -11.34 -7.84 30.81
C GLU A 402 -11.63 -7.81 29.29
N THR A 403 -11.19 -6.77 28.60
CA THR A 403 -11.34 -6.65 27.14
C THR A 403 -10.57 -7.75 26.43
N MET A 404 -9.33 -7.99 26.83
CA MET A 404 -8.50 -9.02 26.25
C MET A 404 -9.07 -10.42 26.49
N ASP A 405 -9.53 -10.72 27.70
CA ASP A 405 -10.14 -12.01 28.05
C ASP A 405 -11.43 -12.27 27.23
N LYS A 406 -12.27 -11.25 27.05
CA LYS A 406 -13.48 -11.32 26.23
C LYS A 406 -13.14 -11.70 24.78
N TYR A 407 -12.27 -10.92 24.14
CA TYR A 407 -11.96 -11.15 22.71
C TYR A 407 -11.08 -12.37 22.48
N SER A 408 -10.22 -12.74 23.42
CA SER A 408 -9.48 -14.00 23.40
C SER A 408 -10.43 -15.19 23.43
N GLY A 409 -11.49 -15.13 24.24
CA GLY A 409 -12.52 -16.18 24.28
C GLY A 409 -13.28 -16.32 22.96
N ILE A 410 -13.64 -15.20 22.32
CA ILE A 410 -14.30 -15.19 21.00
C ILE A 410 -13.35 -15.74 19.91
N LEU A 411 -12.11 -15.25 19.89
CA LEU A 411 -11.09 -15.67 18.93
C LEU A 411 -10.77 -17.16 19.04
N THR A 412 -10.58 -17.65 20.27
CA THR A 412 -10.26 -19.06 20.54
C THR A 412 -11.37 -19.98 20.02
N ARG A 413 -12.64 -19.67 20.30
CA ARG A 413 -13.77 -20.47 19.77
C ARG A 413 -13.80 -20.48 18.25
N TYR A 414 -13.60 -19.33 17.63
CA TYR A 414 -13.56 -19.19 16.17
C TYR A 414 -12.43 -20.03 15.56
N LEU A 415 -11.21 -19.95 16.10
CA LEU A 415 -10.04 -20.68 15.60
C LEU A 415 -10.17 -22.17 15.83
N PHE A 416 -10.69 -22.58 16.99
CA PHE A 416 -10.90 -23.98 17.33
C PHE A 416 -11.89 -24.64 16.39
N SER A 417 -12.96 -23.96 16.01
CA SER A 417 -13.94 -24.45 15.04
C SER A 417 -13.36 -24.65 13.62
N ARG A 418 -12.16 -24.14 13.38
CA ARG A 418 -11.48 -24.13 12.07
C ARG A 418 -10.18 -24.93 12.04
N ASP A 419 -9.86 -25.66 13.10
CA ASP A 419 -8.56 -26.34 13.25
C ASP A 419 -7.34 -25.44 13.00
N TYR A 420 -7.48 -24.13 13.27
CA TYR A 420 -6.40 -23.19 13.07
C TYR A 420 -5.42 -23.22 14.24
N PRO A 421 -4.10 -23.37 13.97
CA PRO A 421 -3.12 -23.46 15.03
C PRO A 421 -2.96 -22.13 15.81
N LEU A 422 -2.90 -22.24 17.12
CA LEU A 422 -2.45 -21.15 18.00
C LEU A 422 -0.97 -21.41 18.38
N PRO A 423 -0.14 -20.37 18.60
CA PRO A 423 -0.47 -18.94 18.54
C PRO A 423 -0.54 -18.40 17.10
N LEU A 424 -1.27 -17.30 16.93
CA LEU A 424 -1.28 -16.54 15.69
C LEU A 424 0.11 -15.94 15.46
N ARG A 425 0.61 -16.01 14.22
CA ARG A 425 1.94 -15.50 13.89
C ARG A 425 1.84 -14.28 12.96
N ALA A 426 2.63 -13.27 13.24
CA ALA A 426 2.93 -12.21 12.27
C ALA A 426 4.22 -12.55 11.52
N ALA A 427 4.41 -11.94 10.33
CA ALA A 427 5.68 -12.03 9.62
C ALA A 427 6.82 -11.51 10.52
N GLY A 428 7.73 -12.39 10.89
CA GLY A 428 8.95 -12.06 11.62
C GLY A 428 10.05 -11.53 10.70
N ALA A 429 11.17 -11.12 11.27
CA ALA A 429 12.34 -10.76 10.49
C ALA A 429 12.95 -11.99 9.78
N ILE A 430 12.88 -13.15 10.41
CA ILE A 430 13.40 -14.45 9.89
C ILE A 430 12.30 -15.10 9.05
N TYR A 431 12.68 -15.54 7.86
CA TYR A 431 11.78 -16.29 6.98
C TYR A 431 11.67 -17.76 7.44
N ASP A 432 10.46 -18.19 7.72
CA ASP A 432 10.13 -19.53 8.22
C ASP A 432 9.34 -20.39 7.21
N ASN A 433 9.31 -19.97 5.94
CA ASN A 433 8.66 -20.67 4.83
C ASN A 433 7.17 -21.01 5.10
N PRO A 434 6.33 -20.05 5.45
CA PRO A 434 4.91 -20.33 5.66
C PRO A 434 4.26 -20.86 4.39
N PRO A 435 3.27 -21.74 4.48
CA PRO A 435 2.60 -22.29 3.30
C PRO A 435 1.83 -21.23 2.50
N HIS A 436 1.22 -20.24 3.18
CA HIS A 436 0.31 -19.25 2.58
C HIS A 436 0.45 -17.85 3.18
N GLY A 437 1.64 -17.45 3.61
CA GLY A 437 1.88 -16.17 4.27
C GLY A 437 1.47 -16.16 5.75
N TRP A 438 1.28 -14.96 6.30
CA TRP A 438 1.06 -14.76 7.74
C TRP A 438 -0.23 -14.00 8.05
N TYR A 439 -0.99 -13.58 7.04
CA TYR A 439 -2.17 -12.75 7.29
C TYR A 439 -3.36 -13.60 7.74
N PHE A 440 -3.50 -13.70 9.05
CA PHE A 440 -4.43 -14.56 9.76
C PHE A 440 -5.87 -14.56 9.19
N PRO A 441 -6.53 -13.42 8.91
CA PRO A 441 -7.92 -13.46 8.47
C PRO A 441 -8.17 -14.27 7.19
N TRP A 442 -7.25 -14.18 6.21
CA TRP A 442 -7.31 -14.98 4.99
C TRP A 442 -6.98 -16.45 5.25
N LEU A 443 -6.01 -16.71 6.13
CA LEU A 443 -5.60 -18.08 6.47
C LEU A 443 -6.70 -18.85 7.18
N ALA A 444 -7.43 -18.17 8.08
CA ALA A 444 -8.55 -18.75 8.83
C ALA A 444 -9.85 -18.84 8.02
N SER A 445 -9.89 -18.33 6.81
CA SER A 445 -11.04 -18.41 5.91
C SER A 445 -11.04 -19.70 5.11
N THR A 446 -12.22 -20.25 4.84
CA THR A 446 -12.41 -21.38 3.92
C THR A 446 -12.11 -20.94 2.47
N PRO A 447 -11.87 -21.89 1.54
CA PRO A 447 -11.71 -21.57 0.12
C PRO A 447 -12.89 -20.75 -0.45
N GLN A 448 -14.13 -21.10 -0.08
CA GLN A 448 -15.32 -20.36 -0.51
C GLN A 448 -15.33 -18.92 0.02
N GLU A 449 -14.93 -18.71 1.27
CA GLU A 449 -14.86 -17.38 1.85
C GLU A 449 -13.74 -16.54 1.24
N ARG A 450 -12.61 -17.15 0.93
CA ARG A 450 -11.52 -16.48 0.20
C ARG A 450 -11.99 -16.06 -1.19
N GLU A 451 -12.65 -16.94 -1.93
CA GLU A 451 -13.25 -16.60 -3.23
C GLU A 451 -14.24 -15.44 -3.09
N SER A 452 -15.14 -15.50 -2.12
CA SER A 452 -16.11 -14.43 -1.86
C SER A 452 -15.45 -13.12 -1.45
N GLY A 453 -14.34 -13.16 -0.68
CA GLY A 453 -13.53 -12.00 -0.36
C GLY A 453 -12.87 -11.39 -1.60
N THR A 454 -12.31 -12.22 -2.46
CA THR A 454 -11.73 -11.80 -3.76
C THR A 454 -12.80 -11.20 -4.68
N VAL A 455 -14.02 -11.76 -4.70
CA VAL A 455 -15.16 -11.20 -5.47
C VAL A 455 -15.56 -9.82 -4.95
N TYR A 456 -15.48 -9.59 -3.63
CA TYR A 456 -15.75 -8.27 -3.08
C TYR A 456 -14.74 -7.23 -3.60
N GLU A 457 -13.46 -7.55 -3.54
CA GLU A 457 -12.39 -6.68 -4.07
C GLU A 457 -12.56 -6.47 -5.57
N LEU A 458 -12.87 -7.53 -6.32
CA LEU A 458 -13.18 -7.46 -7.75
C LEU A 458 -14.37 -6.52 -8.02
N GLY A 459 -15.43 -6.54 -7.19
CA GLY A 459 -16.55 -5.62 -7.32
C GLY A 459 -16.13 -4.15 -7.25
N LYS A 460 -15.17 -3.81 -6.41
CA LYS A 460 -14.59 -2.45 -6.34
C LYS A 460 -13.73 -2.14 -7.57
N VAL A 461 -12.96 -3.10 -8.05
CA VAL A 461 -12.22 -2.96 -9.33
C VAL A 461 -13.16 -2.73 -10.50
N LEU A 462 -14.27 -3.49 -10.60
CA LEU A 462 -15.27 -3.29 -11.63
C LEU A 462 -15.89 -1.90 -11.57
N TRP A 463 -16.20 -1.42 -10.36
CA TRP A 463 -16.68 -0.05 -10.18
C TRP A 463 -15.66 0.98 -10.70
N CYS A 464 -14.39 0.86 -10.31
CA CYS A 464 -13.33 1.75 -10.80
C CYS A 464 -13.20 1.70 -12.33
N LEU A 465 -13.19 0.49 -12.89
CA LEU A 465 -13.10 0.28 -14.34
C LEU A 465 -14.23 1.00 -15.08
N PHE A 466 -15.49 0.78 -14.70
CA PHE A 466 -16.64 1.32 -15.43
C PHE A 466 -16.90 2.80 -15.11
N GLU A 467 -16.51 3.30 -13.96
CA GLU A 467 -16.51 4.73 -13.67
C GLU A 467 -15.31 5.48 -14.29
N GLY A 468 -14.27 4.76 -14.71
CA GLY A 468 -13.04 5.35 -15.26
C GLY A 468 -12.24 6.11 -14.22
N VAL A 469 -12.24 5.64 -12.97
CA VAL A 469 -11.53 6.24 -11.84
C VAL A 469 -10.39 5.32 -11.38
N GLY A 470 -9.35 5.91 -10.81
CA GLY A 470 -8.17 5.16 -10.42
C GLY A 470 -8.26 4.48 -9.06
N ASP A 471 -9.22 4.84 -8.22
CA ASP A 471 -9.31 4.30 -6.87
C ASP A 471 -10.75 4.34 -6.34
N ALA A 472 -11.17 3.32 -5.61
CA ALA A 472 -12.43 3.29 -4.87
C ALA A 472 -12.28 3.97 -3.50
N ASP A 473 -11.05 4.23 -3.07
CA ASP A 473 -10.72 4.84 -1.81
C ASP A 473 -10.25 6.29 -1.99
N ILE A 474 -11.01 7.21 -1.41
CA ILE A 474 -10.70 8.63 -1.40
C ILE A 474 -9.42 8.92 -0.58
N ILE A 475 -9.06 8.05 0.35
CA ILE A 475 -7.99 8.29 1.31
C ILE A 475 -6.60 8.29 0.67
N LEU A 476 -6.37 7.47 -0.33
CA LEU A 476 -5.04 7.31 -0.93
C LEU A 476 -4.67 8.43 -1.92
N GLY A 477 -5.58 9.35 -2.17
CA GLY A 477 -5.25 10.67 -2.74
C GLY A 477 -4.84 10.72 -4.21
N ARG A 478 -4.60 9.60 -4.87
CA ARG A 478 -4.12 9.60 -6.27
C ARG A 478 -5.22 9.91 -7.27
N SER A 479 -6.40 9.32 -7.09
CA SER A 479 -7.56 9.54 -7.96
C SER A 479 -8.20 10.92 -7.81
N ASN A 480 -8.04 11.56 -6.67
CA ASN A 480 -8.70 12.82 -6.35
C ASN A 480 -8.28 14.00 -7.20
N VAL A 481 -7.13 13.90 -7.86
CA VAL A 481 -6.70 14.94 -8.83
C VAL A 481 -7.68 15.11 -9.97
N TYR A 482 -8.36 14.01 -10.33
CA TYR A 482 -9.24 13.98 -11.50
C TYR A 482 -10.73 13.94 -11.15
N GLU A 483 -11.06 13.42 -9.94
CA GLU A 483 -12.44 13.16 -9.55
C GLU A 483 -12.63 13.27 -8.03
N ALA A 484 -12.29 14.43 -7.44
CA ALA A 484 -12.35 14.66 -5.99
C ALA A 484 -13.75 14.41 -5.38
N GLU A 485 -14.81 14.52 -6.18
CA GLU A 485 -16.19 14.40 -5.70
C GLU A 485 -16.82 13.03 -5.95
N GLN A 486 -16.24 12.18 -6.81
CA GLN A 486 -16.83 10.86 -7.06
C GLN A 486 -16.37 9.84 -6.02
N ARG A 487 -17.31 9.16 -5.39
CA ARG A 487 -17.08 8.21 -4.32
C ARG A 487 -17.77 6.89 -4.62
N PHE A 488 -17.11 5.79 -4.26
CA PHE A 488 -17.82 4.54 -4.19
C PHE A 488 -18.95 4.65 -3.14
N PRO A 489 -20.20 4.22 -3.43
CA PRO A 489 -20.64 3.50 -4.62
C PRO A 489 -21.46 4.33 -5.62
N GLU A 490 -21.14 5.59 -5.83
CA GLU A 490 -21.88 6.42 -6.79
C GLU A 490 -21.69 5.92 -8.23
N PHE A 491 -22.79 5.72 -8.95
CA PHE A 491 -22.77 5.33 -10.36
C PHE A 491 -23.09 6.55 -11.24
N ARG A 492 -22.12 6.98 -12.02
CA ARG A 492 -22.26 8.08 -12.99
C ARG A 492 -22.15 7.59 -14.44
N ARG A 493 -21.31 6.59 -14.70
CA ARG A 493 -20.95 6.11 -16.04
C ARG A 493 -21.21 4.62 -16.23
N THR A 494 -21.25 3.87 -15.15
CA THR A 494 -21.46 2.41 -15.18
C THR A 494 -22.80 2.05 -15.83
N PRO A 495 -22.81 1.21 -16.88
CA PRO A 495 -24.04 0.69 -17.48
C PRO A 495 -24.95 0.02 -16.46
N GLU A 496 -26.26 0.20 -16.60
CA GLU A 496 -27.24 -0.28 -15.62
C GLU A 496 -27.12 -1.77 -15.30
N PRO A 497 -26.98 -2.69 -16.28
CA PRO A 497 -26.85 -4.13 -15.97
C PRO A 497 -25.62 -4.46 -15.11
N LEU A 498 -24.55 -3.66 -15.20
CA LEU A 498 -23.32 -3.87 -14.42
C LEU A 498 -23.40 -3.28 -13.01
N ARG A 499 -24.34 -2.36 -12.74
CA ARG A 499 -24.53 -1.79 -11.39
C ARG A 499 -24.99 -2.86 -10.41
N ASP A 500 -25.91 -3.73 -10.82
CA ASP A 500 -26.40 -4.82 -9.98
C ASP A 500 -25.32 -5.88 -9.76
N LEU A 501 -24.52 -6.19 -10.80
CA LEU A 501 -23.37 -7.06 -10.63
C LEU A 501 -22.40 -6.51 -9.58
N ILE A 502 -22.05 -5.23 -9.66
CA ILE A 502 -21.14 -4.57 -8.69
C ILE A 502 -21.75 -4.58 -7.28
N ARG A 503 -23.05 -4.28 -7.13
CA ARG A 503 -23.75 -4.35 -5.84
C ARG A 503 -23.67 -5.75 -5.24
N ASN A 504 -23.94 -6.77 -6.04
CA ASN A 504 -23.90 -8.17 -5.60
C ASN A 504 -22.47 -8.58 -5.21
N CYS A 505 -21.45 -8.23 -6.01
CA CYS A 505 -20.07 -8.49 -5.67
C CYS A 505 -19.65 -7.81 -4.35
N THR A 506 -20.09 -6.56 -4.13
CA THR A 506 -19.74 -5.78 -2.95
C THR A 506 -20.77 -5.87 -1.82
N ALA A 507 -21.58 -6.95 -1.78
CA ALA A 507 -22.54 -7.17 -0.71
C ALA A 507 -21.84 -7.13 0.66
N GLY A 508 -22.41 -6.38 1.60
CA GLY A 508 -21.82 -6.12 2.90
C GLY A 508 -20.89 -4.90 2.94
N ALA A 509 -20.64 -4.23 1.82
CA ALA A 509 -19.89 -3.00 1.84
C ALA A 509 -20.57 -1.96 2.73
N ARG A 510 -19.76 -1.36 3.59
CA ARG A 510 -20.24 -0.37 4.55
C ARG A 510 -20.95 0.79 3.88
N GLU A 511 -20.45 1.21 2.75
CA GLU A 511 -20.98 2.32 1.97
C GLU A 511 -22.45 2.11 1.56
N TRP A 512 -22.90 0.84 1.41
CA TRP A 512 -24.31 0.51 1.18
C TRP A 512 -25.17 0.58 2.46
N ILE A 513 -24.53 0.38 3.65
CA ILE A 513 -25.25 0.18 4.92
C ILE A 513 -25.24 1.45 5.78
N ASP A 514 -24.06 2.04 5.98
CA ASP A 514 -23.84 3.09 6.97
C ASP A 514 -23.87 4.51 6.38
N GLY A 515 -23.96 4.61 5.04
CA GLY A 515 -23.90 5.91 4.37
C GLY A 515 -22.49 6.53 4.36
N PRO A 516 -22.39 7.83 4.11
CA PRO A 516 -21.13 8.49 3.87
C PRO A 516 -20.25 8.54 5.13
N ILE A 517 -18.97 8.69 4.88
CA ILE A 517 -17.91 8.90 5.87
C ILE A 517 -18.30 9.98 6.88
N LYS A 518 -18.06 9.69 8.17
CA LYS A 518 -18.48 10.56 9.28
C LYS A 518 -17.38 11.44 9.86
N ILE A 519 -16.13 11.21 9.48
CA ILE A 519 -14.98 11.93 10.01
C ILE A 519 -14.00 12.24 8.87
N TYR A 520 -13.38 13.39 8.89
CA TYR A 520 -12.33 13.76 7.95
C TYR A 520 -11.16 14.45 8.65
N ARG A 521 -10.01 14.51 7.99
CA ARG A 521 -8.80 15.16 8.50
C ARG A 521 -8.45 16.37 7.65
N ARG A 522 -8.17 17.49 8.30
CA ARG A 522 -7.64 18.69 7.68
C ARG A 522 -6.50 19.26 8.54
N GLU A 523 -5.39 19.62 7.91
CA GLU A 523 -4.23 20.24 8.58
C GLU A 523 -3.75 19.49 9.83
N GLY A 524 -3.74 18.15 9.77
CA GLY A 524 -3.39 17.32 10.92
C GLY A 524 -4.46 17.19 12.00
N LYS A 525 -5.58 17.92 11.90
CA LYS A 525 -6.73 17.84 12.81
C LYS A 525 -7.82 16.94 12.24
N ILE A 526 -8.60 16.33 13.12
CA ILE A 526 -9.71 15.43 12.78
C ILE A 526 -11.01 16.12 13.12
N PHE A 527 -11.98 16.07 12.19
CA PHE A 527 -13.28 16.74 12.33
C PHE A 527 -14.42 15.79 11.97
N PRO A 528 -15.60 15.92 12.60
CA PRO A 528 -16.80 15.21 12.16
C PRO A 528 -17.30 15.76 10.82
N LEU A 529 -17.73 14.88 9.92
CA LEU A 529 -18.36 15.28 8.67
C LEU A 529 -19.79 15.79 8.91
N GLY A 530 -20.20 16.80 8.16
CA GLY A 530 -21.56 17.35 8.22
C GLY A 530 -21.72 18.56 9.13
N LYS A 531 -20.65 18.95 9.81
CA LYS A 531 -20.60 20.24 10.52
C LYS A 531 -19.67 21.20 9.76
N THR A 532 -20.27 22.09 9.00
CA THR A 532 -19.55 23.17 8.31
C THR A 532 -20.03 24.50 8.88
N GLY A 533 -19.08 25.37 9.21
CA GLY A 533 -19.35 26.74 9.61
C GLY A 533 -19.88 27.60 8.48
N LEU A 534 -20.26 28.83 8.80
CA LEU A 534 -20.78 29.82 7.86
C LEU A 534 -19.84 30.10 6.68
N ASN A 535 -18.56 29.80 6.83
CA ASN A 535 -17.52 30.02 5.82
C ASN A 535 -17.13 28.74 5.05
N GLY A 536 -17.92 27.67 5.17
CA GLY A 536 -17.56 26.39 4.56
C GLY A 536 -16.43 25.62 5.30
N GLU A 537 -15.89 26.20 6.38
CA GLU A 537 -14.87 25.57 7.20
C GLU A 537 -15.46 24.45 8.05
N PRO A 538 -14.71 23.36 8.26
CA PRO A 538 -15.15 22.29 9.14
C PRO A 538 -15.32 22.79 10.58
N GLU A 539 -16.48 22.53 11.15
CA GLU A 539 -16.74 22.79 12.57
C GLU A 539 -16.83 21.49 13.36
N GLY A 540 -16.28 21.51 14.56
CA GLY A 540 -16.38 20.43 15.49
C GLY A 540 -15.36 20.58 16.63
N THR A 541 -15.80 20.29 17.82
CA THR A 541 -14.91 20.28 18.99
C THR A 541 -14.12 18.99 19.02
N LEU A 542 -12.99 19.00 19.75
CA LEU A 542 -12.19 17.79 19.99
C LEU A 542 -13.04 16.71 20.69
N GLU A 543 -13.93 17.10 21.58
CA GLU A 543 -14.79 16.15 22.33
C GLU A 543 -15.85 15.52 21.42
N GLU A 544 -16.47 16.29 20.52
CA GLU A 544 -17.39 15.74 19.50
C GLU A 544 -16.68 14.77 18.56
N THR A 545 -15.46 15.10 18.17
CA THR A 545 -14.64 14.21 17.32
C THR A 545 -14.31 12.91 18.06
N LYS A 546 -13.91 12.98 19.33
CA LYS A 546 -13.63 11.80 20.16
C LYS A 546 -14.88 10.92 20.33
N GLU A 547 -16.03 11.52 20.60
CA GLU A 547 -17.27 10.77 20.80
C GLU A 547 -17.73 10.11 19.49
N THR A 548 -17.58 10.80 18.34
CA THR A 548 -17.85 10.22 17.03
C THR A 548 -16.96 9.02 16.74
N ILE A 549 -15.66 9.12 17.04
CA ILE A 549 -14.69 8.04 16.87
C ILE A 549 -15.04 6.86 17.79
N LYS A 550 -15.35 7.14 19.05
CA LYS A 550 -15.72 6.12 20.03
C LYS A 550 -16.98 5.37 19.61
N THR A 551 -18.03 6.10 19.25
CA THR A 551 -19.30 5.51 18.77
C THR A 551 -19.06 4.66 17.53
N PHE A 552 -18.26 5.15 16.59
CA PHE A 552 -17.90 4.39 15.41
C PHE A 552 -17.26 3.04 15.77
N TRP A 553 -16.22 3.06 16.60
CA TRP A 553 -15.50 1.83 16.98
C TRP A 553 -16.36 0.88 17.80
N GLN A 554 -17.23 1.39 18.66
CA GLN A 554 -18.19 0.55 19.39
C GLN A 554 -19.12 -0.19 18.43
N ASN A 555 -19.64 0.51 17.42
CA ASN A 555 -20.50 -0.10 16.41
C ASN A 555 -19.75 -1.15 15.57
N GLU A 556 -18.53 -0.83 15.16
CA GLU A 556 -17.73 -1.77 14.35
C GLU A 556 -17.34 -3.03 15.13
N MET A 557 -16.97 -2.89 16.39
CA MET A 557 -16.68 -4.04 17.24
C MET A 557 -17.92 -4.88 17.53
N SER A 558 -19.10 -4.23 17.72
CA SER A 558 -20.36 -4.95 17.86
C SER A 558 -20.74 -5.74 16.60
N LYS A 559 -20.49 -5.15 15.40
CA LYS A 559 -20.67 -5.86 14.13
C LYS A 559 -19.70 -7.05 14.01
N ALA A 560 -18.43 -6.86 14.39
CA ALA A 560 -17.43 -7.92 14.35
C ALA A 560 -17.80 -9.10 15.27
N GLU A 561 -18.23 -8.81 16.51
CA GLU A 561 -18.72 -9.83 17.44
C GLU A 561 -19.93 -10.58 16.88
N ALA A 562 -20.94 -9.83 16.42
CA ALA A 562 -22.15 -10.42 15.84
C ALA A 562 -21.85 -11.30 14.63
N PHE A 563 -20.96 -10.84 13.74
CA PHE A 563 -20.51 -11.61 12.59
C PHE A 563 -19.85 -12.94 12.98
N ILE A 564 -18.90 -12.92 13.92
CA ILE A 564 -18.18 -14.13 14.33
C ILE A 564 -19.15 -15.13 15.01
N LEU A 565 -20.07 -14.64 15.83
CA LEU A 565 -21.09 -15.50 16.48
C LEU A 565 -22.10 -16.07 15.47
N ALA A 566 -22.54 -15.26 14.51
CA ALA A 566 -23.41 -15.72 13.44
C ALA A 566 -22.75 -16.83 12.61
N ARG A 567 -21.47 -16.64 12.31
CA ARG A 567 -20.68 -17.60 11.58
C ARG A 567 -20.46 -18.90 12.36
N GLU A 568 -20.15 -18.81 13.67
CA GLU A 568 -20.06 -20.00 14.53
C GLU A 568 -21.36 -20.82 14.51
N ARG A 569 -22.52 -20.14 14.57
CA ARG A 569 -23.84 -20.81 14.44
C ARG A 569 -24.07 -21.40 13.06
N TYR A 570 -23.65 -20.69 12.01
CA TYR A 570 -23.74 -21.21 10.64
C TYR A 570 -22.93 -22.49 10.45
N ASP A 571 -21.71 -22.53 10.94
CA ASP A 571 -20.84 -23.72 10.87
C ASP A 571 -21.43 -24.93 11.64
N LYS A 572 -22.25 -24.69 12.66
CA LYS A 572 -22.96 -25.71 13.42
C LYS A 572 -24.33 -26.10 12.83
N GLY A 573 -24.78 -25.42 11.79
CA GLY A 573 -26.13 -25.60 11.24
C GLY A 573 -27.25 -25.01 12.10
N GLU A 574 -26.93 -24.07 12.98
CA GLU A 574 -27.82 -23.43 13.94
C GLU A 574 -28.15 -21.96 13.59
N ALA A 575 -27.72 -21.50 12.42
CA ALA A 575 -27.88 -20.11 12.00
C ALA A 575 -29.36 -19.73 11.81
N THR A 576 -29.72 -18.58 12.37
CA THR A 576 -31.02 -17.94 12.16
C THR A 576 -31.05 -17.14 10.85
N GLU A 577 -32.23 -16.64 10.43
CA GLU A 577 -32.34 -15.71 9.31
C GLU A 577 -31.56 -14.42 9.54
N ASP A 578 -31.54 -13.90 10.78
CA ASP A 578 -30.77 -12.73 11.16
C ASP A 578 -29.26 -13.00 11.04
N ASP A 579 -28.80 -14.20 11.40
CA ASP A 579 -27.41 -14.59 11.23
C ASP A 579 -27.02 -14.63 9.75
N LEU A 580 -27.87 -15.21 8.89
CA LEU A 580 -27.64 -15.24 7.44
C LEU A 580 -27.61 -13.84 6.83
N ASN A 581 -28.36 -12.89 7.40
CA ASN A 581 -28.30 -11.48 7.00
C ASN A 581 -26.98 -10.81 7.34
N LEU A 582 -26.29 -11.22 8.41
CA LEU A 582 -24.97 -10.74 8.77
C LEU A 582 -23.85 -11.36 7.91
N LEU A 583 -24.06 -12.57 7.40
CA LEU A 583 -23.09 -13.31 6.60
C LEU A 583 -23.18 -12.92 5.12
N HIS A 584 -22.94 -11.66 4.80
CA HIS A 584 -23.07 -11.10 3.45
C HIS A 584 -22.25 -11.85 2.40
N TYR A 585 -21.13 -12.48 2.78
CA TYR A 585 -20.28 -13.24 1.89
C TYR A 585 -21.01 -14.43 1.23
N LEU A 586 -22.05 -14.97 1.85
CA LEU A 586 -22.87 -16.05 1.28
C LEU A 586 -23.73 -15.60 0.09
N ARG A 587 -23.94 -14.30 -0.09
CA ARG A 587 -24.78 -13.72 -1.14
C ARG A 587 -23.98 -13.24 -2.35
N ARG A 588 -22.67 -13.19 -2.24
CA ARG A 588 -21.82 -12.78 -3.35
C ARG A 588 -21.76 -13.86 -4.41
N PRO A 589 -21.73 -13.48 -5.69
CA PRO A 589 -21.54 -14.46 -6.77
C PRO A 589 -20.15 -15.10 -6.69
N THR A 590 -19.99 -16.24 -7.34
CA THR A 590 -18.68 -16.83 -7.60
C THR A 590 -17.93 -16.05 -8.70
N LEU A 591 -16.61 -16.22 -8.79
CA LEU A 591 -15.81 -15.63 -9.89
C LEU A 591 -16.34 -16.07 -11.27
N ASN A 592 -16.77 -17.33 -11.39
CA ASN A 592 -17.35 -17.84 -12.64
C ASN A 592 -18.65 -17.14 -13.01
N GLU A 593 -19.55 -16.90 -12.05
CA GLU A 593 -20.81 -16.17 -12.29
C GLU A 593 -20.55 -14.71 -12.67
N VAL A 594 -19.54 -14.05 -12.05
CA VAL A 594 -19.10 -12.71 -12.46
C VAL A 594 -18.62 -12.73 -13.90
N PHE A 595 -17.77 -13.69 -14.26
CA PHE A 595 -17.24 -13.82 -15.63
C PHE A 595 -18.36 -14.02 -16.66
N GLN A 596 -19.33 -14.90 -16.37
CA GLN A 596 -20.48 -15.14 -17.26
C GLN A 596 -21.37 -13.90 -17.40
N SER A 597 -21.56 -13.14 -16.32
CA SER A 597 -22.32 -11.89 -16.35
C SER A 597 -21.65 -10.83 -17.23
N LEU A 598 -20.33 -10.68 -17.15
CA LEU A 598 -19.55 -9.78 -18.00
C LEU A 598 -19.62 -10.22 -19.48
N LYS A 599 -19.52 -11.52 -19.75
CA LYS A 599 -19.62 -12.08 -21.10
C LYS A 599 -21.02 -11.83 -21.70
N LYS A 600 -22.08 -12.09 -20.95
CA LYS A 600 -23.46 -11.81 -21.37
C LYS A 600 -23.66 -10.31 -21.67
N PHE A 601 -23.10 -9.44 -20.86
CA PHE A 601 -23.15 -7.99 -21.11
C PHE A 601 -22.43 -7.63 -22.42
N GLU A 602 -21.22 -8.17 -22.65
CA GLU A 602 -20.50 -7.96 -23.91
C GLU A 602 -21.30 -8.40 -25.14
N GLU A 603 -21.91 -9.59 -25.10
CA GLU A 603 -22.78 -10.12 -26.16
C GLU A 603 -23.99 -9.20 -26.44
N SER A 604 -24.48 -8.48 -25.43
CA SER A 604 -25.59 -7.53 -25.59
C SER A 604 -25.18 -6.19 -26.23
N MET A 605 -23.87 -5.92 -26.32
CA MET A 605 -23.35 -4.70 -26.98
C MET A 605 -23.11 -4.89 -28.49
N LEU A 606 -23.06 -6.16 -28.95
CA LEU A 606 -22.92 -6.52 -30.36
C LEU A 606 -24.28 -6.55 -31.09
#